data_52a4c715c8716e74bcc6c261da6ac8d6
#
_entry.id   52a4c715c8716e74bcc6c261da6ac8d6
#
_cell.length_a   1.000
_cell.length_b   1.000
_cell.length_c   1.000
_cell.angle_alpha   90.00
_cell.angle_beta   90.00
_cell.angle_gamma   90.00
#
_symmetry.space_group_name_H-M   'P 1'
#
loop_
_entity.id
_entity.type
_entity.pdbx_description
1 polymer ?
#
loop_
_entity_poly.entity_id
_entity_poly.type
_entity_poly.pdbx_seq_one_letter_code
_entity_poly.pdbx_strand_id
1 'polypeptide(L)'
;MIDDQGKMGKPLFSILIPSWNNLEFLKLCVASIRKNSTYEHELLIHVNDGSDGTLDWVKAEGLKFTHSEENIGVCYALNGLRPLVTTDYVLFMNDDMYTCPGWDEALYEEIKAIGHKLFFLSSTLIQPRKFFCKSVIAPANYGESVETFDEERLLREYQTLKHGDWQGATWPPNIVHRDLWDLVGGYSVEYSPGMYSDPDFSAKLFHAGVRLFKGVDKSRVYHFEARSTHRIVKNDGSLQFLRKWGITSSSFMNDVLHRGEPFGAEIDATAQLKKDILRSKWKRALTIFKPTMAKDIW
;
A
#
# COMPACT_ATOMS: atom_id res chain seq x y z
N MET A 1 -25.27 -1.35 3.25
CA MET A 1 -26.53 -1.43 4.02
C MET A 1 -27.28 -0.10 3.82
N ILE A 2 -28.51 -0.18 3.43
CA ILE A 2 -29.40 0.99 3.36
C ILE A 2 -29.75 1.35 4.80
N ASP A 3 -29.58 2.62 5.20
CA ASP A 3 -30.01 3.08 6.53
C ASP A 3 -31.54 3.04 6.65
N ASP A 4 -32.07 3.20 7.88
CA ASP A 4 -33.53 3.21 8.16
C ASP A 4 -34.31 4.32 7.39
N GLN A 5 -33.61 5.17 6.64
CA GLN A 5 -34.16 6.23 5.80
C GLN A 5 -34.01 5.97 4.29
N GLY A 6 -33.53 4.77 3.88
CA GLY A 6 -33.38 4.40 2.48
C GLY A 6 -32.19 5.08 1.77
N LYS A 7 -31.23 5.65 2.51
CA LYS A 7 -30.00 6.22 1.97
C LYS A 7 -28.91 5.16 1.97
N MET A 8 -28.17 5.04 0.87
CA MET A 8 -26.92 4.28 0.86
C MET A 8 -25.98 4.86 1.93
N GLY A 9 -25.43 4.02 2.79
CA GLY A 9 -24.49 4.42 3.81
C GLY A 9 -23.33 5.20 3.19
N LYS A 10 -22.82 6.21 3.89
CA LYS A 10 -21.64 6.95 3.43
C LYS A 10 -20.47 5.97 3.33
N PRO A 11 -19.71 5.92 2.20
CA PRO A 11 -18.57 5.03 2.07
C PRO A 11 -17.54 5.28 3.18
N LEU A 12 -16.94 4.20 3.70
CA LEU A 12 -16.03 4.25 4.84
C LEU A 12 -14.61 4.64 4.42
N PHE A 13 -14.07 3.96 3.41
CA PHE A 13 -12.72 4.19 2.87
C PHE A 13 -12.78 4.60 1.40
N SER A 14 -11.89 5.50 0.98
CA SER A 14 -11.57 5.69 -0.44
C SER A 14 -10.36 4.81 -0.77
N ILE A 15 -10.61 3.76 -1.56
CA ILE A 15 -9.61 2.77 -1.95
C ILE A 15 -9.02 3.17 -3.30
N LEU A 16 -7.75 3.53 -3.31
CA LEU A 16 -7.00 3.95 -4.49
C LEU A 16 -6.31 2.73 -5.09
N ILE A 17 -6.64 2.38 -6.34
CA ILE A 17 -6.12 1.20 -7.03
C ILE A 17 -5.50 1.65 -8.37
N PRO A 18 -4.18 1.83 -8.44
CA PRO A 18 -3.51 2.00 -9.72
C PRO A 18 -3.43 0.66 -10.45
N SER A 19 -3.77 0.66 -11.74
CA SER A 19 -3.71 -0.53 -12.60
C SER A 19 -3.01 -0.20 -13.92
N TRP A 20 -2.21 -1.13 -14.42
CA TRP A 20 -1.52 -1.03 -15.70
C TRP A 20 -1.62 -2.33 -16.50
N ASN A 21 -2.59 -2.37 -17.43
CA ASN A 21 -2.84 -3.52 -18.28
C ASN A 21 -2.83 -4.84 -17.47
N ASN A 22 -3.75 -4.93 -16.51
CA ASN A 22 -3.86 -6.04 -15.57
C ASN A 22 -5.34 -6.36 -15.27
N LEU A 23 -6.18 -6.35 -16.33
CA LEU A 23 -7.63 -6.37 -16.27
C LEU A 23 -8.18 -7.51 -15.39
N GLU A 24 -7.70 -8.74 -15.59
CA GLU A 24 -8.28 -9.90 -14.90
C GLU A 24 -8.02 -9.87 -13.39
N PHE A 25 -6.83 -9.43 -12.97
CA PHE A 25 -6.54 -9.22 -11.55
C PHE A 25 -7.34 -8.05 -10.97
N LEU A 26 -7.48 -6.94 -11.71
CA LEU A 26 -8.29 -5.81 -11.27
C LEU A 26 -9.76 -6.20 -11.07
N LYS A 27 -10.33 -7.00 -12.00
CA LYS A 27 -11.69 -7.55 -11.84
C LYS A 27 -11.83 -8.38 -10.58
N LEU A 28 -10.86 -9.27 -10.32
CA LEU A 28 -10.85 -10.12 -9.13
C LEU A 28 -10.70 -9.28 -7.86
N CYS A 29 -9.82 -8.27 -7.86
CA CYS A 29 -9.62 -7.35 -6.74
C CYS A 29 -10.93 -6.62 -6.40
N VAL A 30 -11.55 -5.96 -7.38
CA VAL A 30 -12.80 -5.22 -7.21
C VAL A 30 -13.94 -6.16 -6.74
N ALA A 31 -14.04 -7.35 -7.34
CA ALA A 31 -15.04 -8.35 -6.95
C ALA A 31 -14.84 -8.80 -5.49
N SER A 32 -13.58 -9.02 -5.06
CA SER A 32 -13.27 -9.41 -3.69
C SER A 32 -13.63 -8.33 -2.68
N ILE A 33 -13.35 -7.06 -2.99
CA ILE A 33 -13.72 -5.93 -2.13
C ILE A 33 -15.24 -5.88 -1.99
N ARG A 34 -15.99 -5.93 -3.09
CA ARG A 34 -17.45 -5.92 -3.07
C ARG A 34 -18.06 -7.10 -2.31
N LYS A 35 -17.44 -8.30 -2.40
CA LYS A 35 -17.92 -9.54 -1.79
C LYS A 35 -17.60 -9.64 -0.30
N ASN A 36 -16.38 -9.24 0.09
CA ASN A 36 -15.78 -9.58 1.36
C ASN A 36 -15.67 -8.40 2.35
N SER A 37 -16.11 -7.20 1.97
CA SER A 37 -16.16 -6.04 2.86
C SER A 37 -17.42 -6.04 3.70
N THR A 38 -17.29 -5.62 4.95
CA THR A 38 -18.40 -5.36 5.88
C THR A 38 -19.06 -4.00 5.60
N TYR A 39 -18.25 -3.04 5.16
CA TYR A 39 -18.68 -1.67 4.87
C TYR A 39 -18.67 -1.38 3.37
N GLU A 40 -19.43 -0.37 2.96
CA GLU A 40 -19.31 0.18 1.60
C GLU A 40 -18.06 1.05 1.49
N HIS A 41 -17.39 0.98 0.36
CA HIS A 41 -16.18 1.73 0.05
C HIS A 41 -16.31 2.48 -1.26
N GLU A 42 -15.59 3.58 -1.38
CA GLU A 42 -15.40 4.28 -2.63
C GLU A 42 -14.18 3.69 -3.36
N LEU A 43 -14.41 3.09 -4.52
CA LEU A 43 -13.35 2.52 -5.36
C LEU A 43 -12.90 3.57 -6.38
N LEU A 44 -11.62 3.91 -6.37
CA LEU A 44 -11.01 4.91 -7.22
C LEU A 44 -9.87 4.25 -8.01
N ILE A 45 -10.07 4.11 -9.32
CA ILE A 45 -9.14 3.39 -10.19
C ILE A 45 -8.31 4.40 -11.00
N HIS A 46 -6.99 4.26 -11.00
CA HIS A 46 -6.17 4.90 -12.02
C HIS A 46 -5.81 3.89 -13.09
N VAL A 47 -6.22 4.17 -14.32
CA VAL A 47 -5.91 3.32 -15.48
C VAL A 47 -4.70 3.89 -16.19
N ASN A 48 -3.57 3.19 -16.10
CA ASN A 48 -2.40 3.45 -16.93
C ASN A 48 -2.54 2.68 -18.24
N ASP A 49 -2.45 3.36 -19.38
CA ASP A 49 -2.63 2.80 -20.72
C ASP A 49 -4.06 2.24 -20.93
N GLY A 50 -4.36 1.04 -20.45
CA GLY A 50 -5.70 0.44 -20.53
C GLY A 50 -6.02 -0.23 -21.86
N SER A 51 -5.01 -0.47 -22.72
CA SER A 51 -5.15 -1.12 -24.04
C SER A 51 -5.56 -2.59 -23.95
N ASP A 52 -5.45 -3.21 -22.79
CA ASP A 52 -5.92 -4.57 -22.51
C ASP A 52 -7.45 -4.67 -22.27
N GLY A 53 -8.18 -3.55 -22.41
CA GLY A 53 -9.61 -3.45 -22.11
C GLY A 53 -9.93 -2.95 -20.72
N THR A 54 -8.94 -2.66 -19.87
CA THR A 54 -9.14 -2.14 -18.50
C THR A 54 -9.95 -0.85 -18.52
N LEU A 55 -9.65 0.09 -19.43
CA LEU A 55 -10.34 1.37 -19.51
C LEU A 55 -11.83 1.21 -19.83
N ASP A 56 -12.15 0.35 -20.80
CA ASP A 56 -13.53 0.11 -21.20
C ASP A 56 -14.32 -0.61 -20.10
N TRP A 57 -13.69 -1.56 -19.41
CA TRP A 57 -14.31 -2.25 -18.30
C TRP A 57 -14.60 -1.30 -17.12
N VAL A 58 -13.66 -0.44 -16.73
CA VAL A 58 -13.85 0.53 -15.64
C VAL A 58 -15.00 1.50 -15.93
N LYS A 59 -15.12 1.94 -17.20
CA LYS A 59 -16.25 2.76 -17.66
C LYS A 59 -17.58 2.01 -17.59
N ALA A 60 -17.61 0.76 -18.07
CA ALA A 60 -18.81 -0.08 -18.08
C ALA A 60 -19.32 -0.39 -16.66
N GLU A 61 -18.38 -0.60 -15.70
CA GLU A 61 -18.70 -0.81 -14.28
C GLU A 61 -19.16 0.47 -13.55
N GLY A 62 -19.07 1.64 -14.18
CA GLY A 62 -19.41 2.93 -13.57
C GLY A 62 -18.49 3.32 -12.40
N LEU A 63 -17.26 2.80 -12.38
CA LEU A 63 -16.28 3.12 -11.36
C LEU A 63 -15.75 4.54 -11.57
N LYS A 64 -15.42 5.24 -10.47
CA LYS A 64 -14.70 6.51 -10.54
C LYS A 64 -13.25 6.24 -10.93
N PHE A 65 -12.73 6.99 -11.91
CA PHE A 65 -11.38 6.75 -12.37
C PHE A 65 -10.66 8.01 -12.86
N THR A 66 -9.35 7.91 -12.96
CA THR A 66 -8.48 8.77 -13.76
C THR A 66 -7.75 7.89 -14.79
N HIS A 67 -7.28 8.48 -15.89
CA HIS A 67 -6.63 7.74 -16.98
C HIS A 67 -5.41 8.50 -17.49
N SER A 68 -4.38 7.77 -17.86
CA SER A 68 -3.22 8.26 -18.62
C SER A 68 -2.98 7.37 -19.83
N GLU A 69 -2.62 7.95 -20.97
CA GLU A 69 -2.36 7.21 -22.23
C GLU A 69 -1.14 6.29 -22.10
N GLU A 70 -0.24 6.61 -21.16
CA GLU A 70 0.97 5.83 -20.88
C GLU A 70 1.07 5.49 -19.39
N ASN A 71 1.99 4.60 -19.05
CA ASN A 71 2.25 4.27 -17.64
C ASN A 71 3.01 5.39 -16.94
N ILE A 72 2.33 6.20 -16.16
CA ILE A 72 2.92 7.29 -15.36
C ILE A 72 3.48 6.82 -14.01
N GLY A 73 3.34 5.54 -13.69
CA GLY A 73 3.80 4.95 -12.43
C GLY A 73 2.88 5.21 -11.23
N VAL A 74 3.12 4.45 -10.15
CA VAL A 74 2.24 4.42 -8.98
C VAL A 74 2.13 5.76 -8.25
N CYS A 75 3.22 6.53 -8.17
CA CYS A 75 3.23 7.78 -7.43
C CYS A 75 2.30 8.84 -8.06
N TYR A 76 2.39 9.03 -9.37
CA TYR A 76 1.50 9.93 -10.09
C TYR A 76 0.06 9.43 -10.10
N ALA A 77 -0.13 8.12 -10.28
CA ALA A 77 -1.44 7.49 -10.27
C ALA A 77 -2.19 7.74 -8.96
N LEU A 78 -1.55 7.44 -7.81
CA LEU A 78 -2.13 7.65 -6.49
C LEU A 78 -2.44 9.13 -6.22
N ASN A 79 -1.50 10.03 -6.54
CA ASN A 79 -1.72 11.46 -6.36
C ASN A 79 -2.83 11.99 -7.29
N GLY A 80 -2.93 11.47 -8.52
CA GLY A 80 -3.99 11.82 -9.46
C GLY A 80 -5.39 11.39 -9.02
N LEU A 81 -5.49 10.34 -8.20
CA LEU A 81 -6.75 9.89 -7.61
C LEU A 81 -7.19 10.72 -6.40
N ARG A 82 -6.26 11.41 -5.72
CA ARG A 82 -6.55 12.15 -4.49
C ARG A 82 -7.73 13.14 -4.61
N PRO A 83 -7.90 13.90 -5.71
CA PRO A 83 -9.03 14.82 -5.87
C PRO A 83 -10.41 14.15 -5.86
N LEU A 84 -10.49 12.85 -6.14
CA LEU A 84 -11.73 12.07 -6.15
C LEU A 84 -12.11 11.53 -4.76
N VAL A 85 -11.20 11.57 -3.78
CA VAL A 85 -11.41 11.05 -2.42
C VAL A 85 -12.46 11.88 -1.68
N THR A 86 -13.50 11.21 -1.19
CA THR A 86 -14.60 11.87 -0.44
C THR A 86 -14.66 11.44 1.03
N THR A 87 -13.95 10.38 1.43
CA THR A 87 -13.97 9.84 2.79
C THR A 87 -12.84 10.42 3.66
N ASP A 88 -12.88 10.12 4.96
CA ASP A 88 -11.85 10.55 5.90
C ASP A 88 -10.58 9.67 5.85
N TYR A 89 -10.67 8.48 5.25
CA TYR A 89 -9.58 7.53 5.19
C TYR A 89 -9.21 7.19 3.76
N VAL A 90 -7.92 7.29 3.45
CA VAL A 90 -7.34 6.96 2.14
C VAL A 90 -6.60 5.64 2.28
N LEU A 91 -6.99 4.65 1.49
CA LEU A 91 -6.38 3.33 1.44
C LEU A 91 -5.77 3.09 0.07
N PHE A 92 -4.49 2.77 0.01
CA PHE A 92 -3.83 2.28 -1.20
C PHE A 92 -3.86 0.76 -1.26
N MET A 93 -4.26 0.20 -2.39
CA MET A 93 -4.30 -1.24 -2.67
C MET A 93 -3.77 -1.52 -4.08
N ASN A 94 -2.98 -2.59 -4.26
CA ASN A 94 -2.60 -3.04 -5.60
C ASN A 94 -3.76 -3.76 -6.28
N ASP A 95 -3.77 -3.75 -7.61
CA ASP A 95 -4.79 -4.39 -8.44
C ASP A 95 -4.72 -5.93 -8.46
N ASP A 96 -3.61 -6.52 -7.99
CA ASP A 96 -3.39 -7.97 -7.87
C ASP A 96 -3.60 -8.50 -6.44
N MET A 97 -4.56 -7.93 -5.73
CA MET A 97 -4.91 -8.32 -4.36
C MET A 97 -6.33 -8.86 -4.26
N TYR A 98 -6.53 -9.85 -3.38
CA TYR A 98 -7.82 -10.42 -3.02
C TYR A 98 -8.06 -10.23 -1.53
N THR A 99 -9.08 -9.47 -1.15
CA THR A 99 -9.42 -9.23 0.26
C THR A 99 -10.15 -10.43 0.87
N CYS A 100 -9.76 -10.85 2.08
CA CYS A 100 -10.50 -11.87 2.84
C CYS A 100 -11.65 -11.24 3.65
N PRO A 101 -12.73 -11.99 3.98
CA PRO A 101 -13.85 -11.46 4.76
C PRO A 101 -13.42 -10.80 6.08
N GLY A 102 -14.00 -9.62 6.39
CA GLY A 102 -13.72 -8.86 7.60
C GLY A 102 -12.41 -8.05 7.58
N TRP A 103 -11.73 -7.95 6.45
CA TRP A 103 -10.48 -7.21 6.31
C TRP A 103 -10.63 -5.73 6.66
N ASP A 104 -11.70 -5.11 6.21
CA ASP A 104 -12.02 -3.71 6.40
C ASP A 104 -12.53 -3.42 7.82
N GLU A 105 -13.34 -4.32 8.37
CA GLU A 105 -13.80 -4.24 9.75
C GLU A 105 -12.63 -4.25 10.73
N ALA A 106 -11.65 -5.16 10.52
CA ALA A 106 -10.46 -5.23 11.35
C ALA A 106 -9.64 -3.93 11.33
N LEU A 107 -9.47 -3.29 10.17
CA LEU A 107 -8.82 -1.99 10.07
C LEU A 107 -9.61 -0.89 10.76
N TYR A 108 -10.94 -0.89 10.60
CA TYR A 108 -11.77 0.17 11.19
C TYR A 108 -11.89 0.06 12.70
N GLU A 109 -11.99 -1.16 13.25
CA GLU A 109 -11.94 -1.38 14.70
C GLU A 109 -10.61 -0.89 15.28
N GLU A 110 -9.49 -1.14 14.60
CA GLU A 110 -8.19 -0.62 15.01
C GLU A 110 -8.15 0.92 14.99
N ILE A 111 -8.66 1.54 13.92
CA ILE A 111 -8.75 3.01 13.82
C ILE A 111 -9.58 3.60 14.96
N LYS A 112 -10.72 2.98 15.29
CA LYS A 112 -11.55 3.41 16.42
C LYS A 112 -10.83 3.28 17.76
N ALA A 113 -10.10 2.19 17.95
CA ALA A 113 -9.34 1.95 19.18
C ALA A 113 -8.20 2.96 19.36
N ILE A 114 -7.53 3.36 18.27
CA ILE A 114 -6.48 4.39 18.28
C ILE A 114 -7.04 5.76 18.69
N GLY A 115 -8.21 6.15 18.23
CA GLY A 115 -8.91 7.37 18.63
C GLY A 115 -8.28 8.70 18.18
N HIS A 116 -7.24 8.67 17.33
CA HIS A 116 -6.61 9.87 16.77
C HIS A 116 -6.17 9.62 15.31
N LYS A 117 -5.74 10.70 14.62
CA LYS A 117 -5.40 10.65 13.18
C LYS A 117 -3.95 10.25 12.88
N LEU A 118 -3.06 10.22 13.88
CA LEU A 118 -1.61 10.01 13.70
C LEU A 118 -1.27 8.51 13.68
N PHE A 119 -1.71 7.80 12.65
CA PHE A 119 -1.44 6.38 12.46
C PHE A 119 -1.14 6.06 10.99
N PHE A 120 -0.44 4.96 10.78
CA PHE A 120 -0.29 4.28 9.50
C PHE A 120 -0.50 2.78 9.71
N LEU A 121 -1.58 2.24 9.13
CA LEU A 121 -1.91 0.83 9.26
C LEU A 121 -1.72 0.11 7.93
N SER A 122 -1.37 -1.18 7.99
CA SER A 122 -1.38 -2.09 6.84
C SER A 122 -2.15 -3.35 7.15
N SER A 123 -2.80 -3.93 6.15
CA SER A 123 -3.29 -5.29 6.23
C SER A 123 -2.13 -6.28 6.23
N THR A 124 -2.35 -7.48 6.80
CA THR A 124 -1.38 -8.57 6.75
C THR A 124 -1.57 -9.36 5.46
N LEU A 125 -0.52 -9.38 4.63
CA LEU A 125 -0.54 -10.09 3.37
C LEU A 125 -0.39 -11.60 3.57
N ILE A 126 -1.09 -12.37 2.72
CA ILE A 126 -0.87 -13.80 2.49
C ILE A 126 -0.24 -13.92 1.10
N GLN A 127 0.92 -14.55 0.97
CA GLN A 127 1.68 -14.60 -0.28
C GLN A 127 2.09 -16.03 -0.67
N PRO A 128 2.07 -16.38 -1.97
CA PRO A 128 2.38 -17.73 -2.44
C PRO A 128 3.85 -18.11 -2.24
N ARG A 129 4.76 -17.15 -2.34
CA ARG A 129 6.19 -17.38 -2.33
C ARG A 129 6.82 -16.99 -1.01
N LYS A 130 7.94 -17.67 -0.67
CA LYS A 130 8.72 -17.33 0.52
C LYS A 130 9.18 -15.87 0.48
N PHE A 131 8.97 -15.17 1.57
CA PHE A 131 9.37 -13.79 1.75
C PHE A 131 10.32 -13.63 2.93
N PHE A 132 11.24 -12.68 2.86
CA PHE A 132 12.29 -12.51 3.89
C PHE A 132 11.82 -11.75 5.13
N CYS A 133 10.67 -11.06 5.06
CA CYS A 133 10.14 -10.24 6.15
C CYS A 133 8.98 -10.95 6.85
N LYS A 134 8.95 -10.86 8.16
CA LYS A 134 7.88 -11.43 9.01
C LYS A 134 6.59 -10.59 9.03
N SER A 135 6.48 -9.57 8.20
CA SER A 135 5.27 -8.76 8.05
C SER A 135 4.22 -9.40 7.13
N VAL A 136 4.50 -10.58 6.60
CA VAL A 136 3.61 -11.32 5.71
C VAL A 136 3.53 -12.78 6.11
N ILE A 137 2.42 -13.43 5.79
CA ILE A 137 2.20 -14.87 5.91
C ILE A 137 2.68 -15.53 4.61
N ALA A 138 3.88 -16.08 4.62
CA ALA A 138 4.53 -16.66 3.43
C ALA A 138 5.51 -17.78 3.80
N PRO A 139 5.61 -18.89 3.02
CA PRO A 139 4.79 -19.19 1.85
C PRO A 139 3.41 -19.74 2.21
N ALA A 140 2.36 -19.23 1.55
CA ALA A 140 1.01 -19.76 1.62
C ALA A 140 0.36 -19.62 0.22
N ASN A 141 0.44 -20.67 -0.58
CA ASN A 141 0.10 -20.64 -1.99
C ASN A 141 -1.33 -21.11 -2.22
N TYR A 142 -2.20 -20.21 -2.69
CA TYR A 142 -3.58 -20.46 -3.13
C TYR A 142 -3.76 -20.17 -4.64
N GLY A 143 -2.67 -20.13 -5.40
CA GLY A 143 -2.63 -19.82 -6.83
C GLY A 143 -1.81 -18.57 -7.12
N GLU A 144 -1.15 -18.55 -8.28
CA GLU A 144 -0.29 -17.43 -8.70
C GLU A 144 -0.87 -16.63 -9.87
N SER A 145 -2.04 -17.05 -10.37
CA SER A 145 -2.83 -16.36 -11.40
C SER A 145 -4.31 -16.47 -11.11
N VAL A 146 -5.14 -15.72 -11.83
CA VAL A 146 -6.60 -15.74 -11.67
C VAL A 146 -7.15 -17.14 -11.99
N GLU A 147 -6.61 -17.83 -13.00
CA GLU A 147 -7.06 -19.14 -13.43
C GLU A 147 -6.70 -20.25 -12.43
N THR A 148 -5.60 -20.09 -11.69
CA THR A 148 -5.12 -21.08 -10.71
C THR A 148 -5.54 -20.77 -9.28
N PHE A 149 -6.27 -19.68 -9.08
CA PHE A 149 -6.67 -19.22 -7.76
C PHE A 149 -7.72 -20.13 -7.11
N ASP A 150 -7.37 -20.72 -5.97
CA ASP A 150 -8.24 -21.54 -5.15
C ASP A 150 -8.89 -20.68 -4.05
N GLU A 151 -9.92 -19.91 -4.44
CA GLU A 151 -10.67 -19.03 -3.55
C GLU A 151 -11.30 -19.82 -2.38
N GLU A 152 -11.91 -20.96 -2.67
CA GLU A 152 -12.60 -21.76 -1.65
C GLU A 152 -11.63 -22.22 -0.55
N ARG A 153 -10.45 -22.67 -0.94
CA ARG A 153 -9.42 -23.08 -0.01
C ARG A 153 -8.89 -21.91 0.80
N LEU A 154 -8.62 -20.76 0.15
CA LEU A 154 -8.21 -19.56 0.86
C LEU A 154 -9.24 -19.16 1.93
N LEU A 155 -10.52 -19.06 1.55
CA LEU A 155 -11.60 -18.64 2.45
C LEU A 155 -11.82 -19.62 3.62
N ARG A 156 -11.55 -20.90 3.43
CA ARG A 156 -11.60 -21.91 4.50
C ARG A 156 -10.42 -21.81 5.46
N GLU A 157 -9.23 -21.43 4.95
CA GLU A 157 -7.96 -21.55 5.68
C GLU A 157 -7.41 -20.23 6.24
N TYR A 158 -7.74 -19.06 5.64
CA TYR A 158 -7.07 -17.79 5.95
C TYR A 158 -7.06 -17.43 7.44
N GLN A 159 -8.12 -17.76 8.20
CA GLN A 159 -8.19 -17.47 9.63
C GLN A 159 -7.31 -18.41 10.47
N THR A 160 -6.96 -19.59 9.95
CA THR A 160 -6.14 -20.58 10.66
C THR A 160 -4.64 -20.31 10.52
N LEU A 161 -4.26 -19.46 9.58
CA LEU A 161 -2.87 -19.08 9.36
C LEU A 161 -2.38 -18.25 10.56
N LYS A 162 -1.39 -18.78 11.27
CA LYS A 162 -0.87 -18.13 12.48
C LYS A 162 -0.01 -16.93 12.13
N HIS A 163 -0.34 -15.80 12.68
CA HIS A 163 0.43 -14.57 12.64
C HIS A 163 0.09 -13.76 13.91
N GLY A 164 0.41 -12.50 13.95
CA GLY A 164 0.03 -11.56 14.98
C GLY A 164 0.16 -10.15 14.43
N ASP A 165 -0.34 -9.15 15.15
CA ASP A 165 -0.08 -7.77 14.80
C ASP A 165 1.43 -7.51 14.76
N TRP A 166 1.87 -6.74 13.77
CA TRP A 166 3.28 -6.51 13.52
C TRP A 166 3.63 -5.02 13.40
N GLN A 167 4.87 -4.71 13.69
CA GLN A 167 5.43 -3.36 13.70
C GLN A 167 5.87 -2.93 12.30
N GLY A 168 5.81 -1.62 12.01
CA GLY A 168 6.42 -1.03 10.83
C GLY A 168 5.61 -1.18 9.55
N ALA A 169 4.30 -0.93 9.62
CA ALA A 169 3.42 -0.83 8.46
C ALA A 169 4.05 0.03 7.36
N THR A 170 3.98 -0.43 6.11
CA THR A 170 4.60 0.25 4.97
C THR A 170 3.90 -0.11 3.66
N TRP A 171 3.76 -1.40 3.36
CA TRP A 171 3.26 -1.87 2.06
C TRP A 171 1.74 -1.88 1.99
N PRO A 172 1.17 -1.74 0.77
CA PRO A 172 -0.26 -1.90 0.55
C PRO A 172 -0.74 -3.34 0.87
N PRO A 173 -2.01 -3.50 1.27
CA PRO A 173 -2.94 -2.43 1.52
C PRO A 173 -2.53 -1.61 2.74
N ASN A 174 -2.46 -0.30 2.57
CA ASN A 174 -2.15 0.60 3.67
C ASN A 174 -3.14 1.75 3.75
N ILE A 175 -3.38 2.26 4.96
CA ILE A 175 -4.40 3.27 5.22
C ILE A 175 -3.89 4.36 6.15
N VAL A 176 -4.25 5.60 5.83
CA VAL A 176 -4.01 6.80 6.63
C VAL A 176 -5.27 7.66 6.71
N HIS A 177 -5.31 8.56 7.67
CA HIS A 177 -6.30 9.64 7.64
C HIS A 177 -5.98 10.61 6.49
N ARG A 178 -7.01 11.10 5.79
CA ARG A 178 -6.90 12.03 4.65
C ARG A 178 -6.05 13.26 4.97
N ASP A 179 -6.21 13.84 6.16
CA ASP A 179 -5.44 15.02 6.57
C ASP A 179 -3.93 14.75 6.62
N LEU A 180 -3.50 13.52 6.98
CA LEU A 180 -2.10 13.13 6.93
C LEU A 180 -1.59 12.99 5.50
N TRP A 181 -2.41 12.39 4.62
CA TRP A 181 -2.07 12.32 3.20
C TRP A 181 -1.81 13.72 2.64
N ASP A 182 -2.72 14.65 2.91
CA ASP A 182 -2.61 16.03 2.42
C ASP A 182 -1.43 16.78 3.04
N LEU A 183 -1.22 16.61 4.36
CA LEU A 183 -0.09 17.23 5.06
C LEU A 183 1.26 16.84 4.47
N VAL A 184 1.44 15.56 4.11
CA VAL A 184 2.70 15.09 3.54
C VAL A 184 2.75 15.19 2.00
N GLY A 185 1.65 15.59 1.35
CA GLY A 185 1.58 15.76 -0.10
C GLY A 185 1.56 14.47 -0.88
N GLY A 186 0.93 13.41 -0.36
CA GLY A 186 0.81 12.10 -1.01
C GLY A 186 2.13 11.40 -1.26
N TYR A 187 2.23 10.62 -2.34
CA TYR A 187 3.44 9.91 -2.75
C TYR A 187 4.39 10.85 -3.51
N SER A 188 5.69 10.76 -3.23
CA SER A 188 6.70 11.61 -3.85
C SER A 188 6.99 11.14 -5.28
N VAL A 189 6.69 12.01 -6.25
CA VAL A 189 6.76 11.67 -7.69
C VAL A 189 8.17 11.35 -8.19
N GLU A 190 9.20 11.84 -7.49
CA GLU A 190 10.60 11.53 -7.79
C GLU A 190 10.93 10.04 -7.62
N TYR A 191 10.05 9.24 -6.99
CA TYR A 191 10.18 7.79 -6.92
C TYR A 191 9.41 7.05 -8.02
N SER A 192 8.80 7.78 -8.96
CA SER A 192 8.16 7.10 -10.09
C SER A 192 9.20 6.28 -10.89
N PRO A 193 8.84 5.10 -11.39
CA PRO A 193 7.49 4.50 -11.47
C PRO A 193 7.00 3.85 -10.17
N GLY A 194 7.78 3.83 -9.05
CA GLY A 194 7.25 3.34 -7.77
C GLY A 194 8.26 2.72 -6.82
N MET A 195 9.47 2.37 -7.27
CA MET A 195 10.47 1.73 -6.40
C MET A 195 10.91 2.67 -5.29
N TYR A 196 10.78 2.20 -4.04
CA TYR A 196 11.06 2.95 -2.80
C TYR A 196 10.05 4.05 -2.45
N SER A 197 8.92 4.15 -3.14
CA SER A 197 7.85 5.10 -2.81
C SER A 197 7.19 4.79 -1.47
N ASP A 198 6.96 3.52 -1.14
CA ASP A 198 6.35 3.12 0.14
C ASP A 198 7.21 3.47 1.35
N PRO A 199 8.52 3.11 1.41
CA PRO A 199 9.37 3.58 2.50
C PRO A 199 9.51 5.11 2.53
N ASP A 200 9.47 5.81 1.40
CA ASP A 200 9.46 7.28 1.38
C ASP A 200 8.19 7.85 2.01
N PHE A 201 7.03 7.29 1.65
CA PHE A 201 5.76 7.72 2.24
C PHE A 201 5.74 7.48 3.75
N SER A 202 6.23 6.31 4.21
CA SER A 202 6.41 6.02 5.65
C SER A 202 7.36 7.03 6.33
N ALA A 203 8.46 7.41 5.68
CA ALA A 203 9.39 8.40 6.22
C ALA A 203 8.75 9.80 6.32
N LYS A 204 7.97 10.21 5.32
CA LYS A 204 7.20 11.47 5.37
C LYS A 204 6.24 11.49 6.55
N LEU A 205 5.47 10.42 6.75
CA LEU A 205 4.55 10.28 7.88
C LEU A 205 5.29 10.29 9.22
N PHE A 206 6.43 9.59 9.32
CA PHE A 206 7.24 9.60 10.52
C PHE A 206 7.75 11.00 10.87
N HIS A 207 8.22 11.77 9.87
CA HIS A 207 8.65 13.15 10.05
C HIS A 207 7.48 14.11 10.31
N ALA A 208 6.26 13.79 9.87
CA ALA A 208 5.04 14.52 10.22
C ALA A 208 4.50 14.20 11.64
N GLY A 209 5.19 13.33 12.39
CA GLY A 209 4.84 13.04 13.78
C GLY A 209 4.12 11.71 14.01
N VAL A 210 3.84 10.92 12.96
CA VAL A 210 3.29 9.56 13.13
C VAL A 210 4.31 8.67 13.83
N ARG A 211 3.84 7.94 14.85
CA ARG A 211 4.64 6.95 15.61
C ARG A 211 3.99 5.58 15.64
N LEU A 212 2.71 5.51 15.31
CA LEU A 212 1.97 4.27 15.23
C LEU A 212 2.00 3.74 13.78
N PHE A 213 2.88 2.75 13.54
CA PHE A 213 3.03 2.03 12.28
C PHE A 213 2.70 0.56 12.55
N LYS A 214 1.46 0.15 12.34
CA LYS A 214 0.98 -1.17 12.75
C LYS A 214 0.43 -1.97 11.58
N GLY A 215 0.89 -3.21 11.42
CA GLY A 215 0.23 -4.21 10.59
C GLY A 215 -0.84 -4.94 11.41
N VAL A 216 -2.05 -4.97 10.90
CA VAL A 216 -3.22 -5.55 11.55
C VAL A 216 -3.38 -6.99 11.08
N ASP A 217 -3.14 -7.96 11.97
CA ASP A 217 -3.19 -9.39 11.61
C ASP A 217 -4.57 -9.83 11.13
N LYS A 218 -5.62 -9.36 11.76
CA LYS A 218 -7.00 -9.74 11.41
C LYS A 218 -7.46 -9.18 10.07
N SER A 219 -6.80 -8.13 9.57
CA SER A 219 -7.04 -7.61 8.22
C SER A 219 -6.18 -8.37 7.22
N ARG A 220 -6.73 -9.39 6.56
CA ARG A 220 -5.99 -10.30 5.69
C ARG A 220 -6.32 -10.12 4.22
N VAL A 221 -5.27 -10.10 3.41
CA VAL A 221 -5.37 -9.92 1.96
C VAL A 221 -4.40 -10.88 1.27
N TYR A 222 -4.89 -11.64 0.30
CA TYR A 222 -4.04 -12.45 -0.57
C TYR A 222 -3.44 -11.59 -1.67
N HIS A 223 -2.12 -11.65 -1.85
CA HIS A 223 -1.39 -10.90 -2.84
C HIS A 223 -0.73 -11.86 -3.83
N PHE A 224 -1.14 -11.81 -5.07
CA PHE A 224 -0.68 -12.73 -6.12
C PHE A 224 0.79 -12.52 -6.51
N GLU A 225 1.36 -11.36 -6.17
CA GLU A 225 2.69 -10.94 -6.60
C GLU A 225 2.82 -10.96 -8.14
N ALA A 226 1.76 -10.54 -8.84
CA ALA A 226 1.76 -10.42 -10.28
C ALA A 226 2.86 -9.43 -10.71
N ARG A 227 3.82 -9.93 -11.52
CA ARG A 227 5.10 -9.24 -11.75
C ARG A 227 5.01 -8.07 -12.72
N SER A 228 4.09 -7.14 -12.55
CA SER A 228 4.04 -5.88 -13.32
C SER A 228 5.34 -5.09 -13.21
N THR A 229 6.02 -5.15 -12.07
CA THR A 229 7.33 -4.51 -11.82
C THR A 229 8.47 -5.02 -12.70
N HIS A 230 8.33 -6.15 -13.38
CA HIS A 230 9.31 -6.63 -14.37
C HIS A 230 9.23 -5.90 -15.71
N ARG A 231 8.10 -5.21 -15.97
CA ARG A 231 7.85 -4.46 -17.21
C ARG A 231 8.36 -3.02 -17.15
N ILE A 232 8.82 -2.53 -15.99
CA ILE A 232 9.24 -1.15 -15.80
C ILE A 232 10.76 -1.00 -15.75
N VAL A 233 11.25 0.14 -16.21
CA VAL A 233 12.64 0.56 -15.97
C VAL A 233 12.75 1.03 -14.53
N LYS A 234 13.52 0.31 -13.71
CA LYS A 234 13.69 0.61 -12.29
C LYS A 234 14.47 1.92 -12.11
N ASN A 235 14.00 2.76 -11.19
CA ASN A 235 14.72 3.95 -10.74
C ASN A 235 15.83 3.61 -9.73
N ASP A 236 16.71 4.58 -9.44
CA ASP A 236 17.71 4.52 -8.36
C ASP A 236 17.13 4.92 -6.99
N GLY A 237 15.92 4.45 -6.66
CA GLY A 237 15.16 4.87 -5.49
C GLY A 237 15.90 4.68 -4.17
N SER A 238 16.79 3.66 -4.06
CA SER A 238 17.60 3.46 -2.86
C SER A 238 18.58 4.61 -2.63
N LEU A 239 19.21 5.08 -3.70
CA LEU A 239 20.14 6.20 -3.67
C LEU A 239 19.40 7.49 -3.36
N GLN A 240 18.24 7.68 -3.98
CA GLN A 240 17.39 8.83 -3.78
C GLN A 240 16.87 8.90 -2.34
N PHE A 241 16.44 7.77 -1.77
CA PHE A 241 16.02 7.69 -0.36
C PHE A 241 17.17 8.11 0.59
N LEU A 242 18.38 7.59 0.36
CA LEU A 242 19.55 7.95 1.16
C LEU A 242 19.89 9.45 1.07
N ARG A 243 19.77 10.05 -0.13
CA ARG A 243 20.01 11.49 -0.33
C ARG A 243 18.96 12.35 0.36
N LYS A 244 17.70 12.00 0.23
CA LYS A 244 16.57 12.73 0.78
C LYS A 244 16.56 12.67 2.31
N TRP A 245 16.67 11.48 2.88
CA TRP A 245 16.48 11.25 4.32
C TRP A 245 17.77 11.12 5.12
N GLY A 246 18.93 10.97 4.46
CA GLY A 246 20.23 10.80 5.12
C GLY A 246 20.44 9.44 5.77
N ILE A 247 19.52 8.50 5.59
CA ILE A 247 19.52 7.12 6.10
C ILE A 247 19.18 6.16 4.96
N THR A 248 19.66 4.91 5.00
CA THR A 248 19.23 3.91 4.02
C THR A 248 17.78 3.48 4.30
N SER A 249 17.02 3.13 3.26
CA SER A 249 15.67 2.61 3.43
C SER A 249 15.63 1.35 4.29
N SER A 250 16.63 0.48 4.16
CA SER A 250 16.75 -0.73 5.00
C SER A 250 16.90 -0.39 6.48
N SER A 251 17.80 0.56 6.85
CA SER A 251 17.94 0.99 8.23
C SER A 251 16.67 1.68 8.75
N PHE A 252 16.05 2.52 7.93
CA PHE A 252 14.79 3.14 8.32
C PHE A 252 13.69 2.10 8.60
N MET A 253 13.52 1.12 7.71
CA MET A 253 12.49 0.10 7.86
C MET A 253 12.75 -0.89 9.00
N ASN A 254 14.02 -1.29 9.18
CA ASN A 254 14.37 -2.36 10.13
C ASN A 254 14.76 -1.82 11.50
N ASP A 255 15.56 -0.73 11.55
CA ASP A 255 16.15 -0.24 12.80
C ASP A 255 15.31 0.89 13.43
N VAL A 256 14.51 1.61 12.62
CA VAL A 256 13.62 2.69 13.08
C VAL A 256 12.18 2.22 13.20
N LEU A 257 11.62 1.61 12.14
CA LEU A 257 10.24 1.15 12.13
C LEU A 257 10.05 -0.28 12.69
N HIS A 258 11.13 -1.06 12.90
CA HIS A 258 11.09 -2.45 13.39
C HIS A 258 10.19 -3.37 12.58
N ARG A 259 10.19 -3.21 11.25
CA ARG A 259 9.25 -3.86 10.35
C ARG A 259 9.23 -5.39 10.49
N GLY A 260 8.04 -5.94 10.75
CA GLY A 260 7.79 -7.38 10.90
C GLY A 260 8.13 -7.95 12.26
N GLU A 261 8.55 -7.12 13.24
CA GLU A 261 8.60 -7.53 14.64
C GLU A 261 7.17 -7.57 15.23
N PRO A 262 6.92 -8.36 16.27
CA PRO A 262 5.63 -8.32 16.96
C PRO A 262 5.29 -6.89 17.39
N PHE A 263 4.04 -6.47 17.19
CA PHE A 263 3.61 -5.14 17.60
C PHE A 263 3.67 -4.99 19.11
N GLY A 264 4.40 -3.98 19.59
CA GLY A 264 4.55 -3.71 21.02
C GLY A 264 3.96 -2.38 21.46
N ALA A 265 4.31 -1.31 20.78
CA ALA A 265 3.90 0.05 21.13
C ALA A 265 4.18 1.03 19.97
N GLU A 266 3.86 2.29 20.16
CA GLU A 266 4.33 3.37 19.32
C GLU A 266 5.85 3.44 19.26
N ILE A 267 6.38 3.87 18.12
CA ILE A 267 7.81 3.90 17.86
C ILE A 267 8.46 5.09 18.58
N ASP A 268 9.34 4.85 19.54
CA ASP A 268 10.27 5.83 20.07
C ASP A 268 11.67 5.66 19.43
N ALA A 269 11.78 6.09 18.19
CA ALA A 269 12.98 5.84 17.38
C ALA A 269 13.87 7.07 17.18
N THR A 270 13.64 8.18 17.88
CA THR A 270 14.39 9.43 17.65
C THR A 270 15.90 9.26 17.86
N ALA A 271 16.32 8.54 18.89
CA ALA A 271 17.74 8.26 19.15
C ALA A 271 18.34 7.31 18.11
N GLN A 272 17.62 6.26 17.74
CA GLN A 272 18.04 5.30 16.72
C GLN A 272 18.16 5.97 15.35
N LEU A 273 17.20 6.79 14.96
CA LEU A 273 17.24 7.56 13.71
C LEU A 273 18.49 8.45 13.64
N LYS A 274 18.81 9.19 14.69
CA LYS A 274 20.01 10.04 14.75
C LYS A 274 21.29 9.21 14.58
N LYS A 275 21.39 8.05 15.23
CA LYS A 275 22.52 7.12 15.13
C LYS A 275 22.70 6.60 13.70
N ASP A 276 21.64 6.21 13.04
CA ASP A 276 21.68 5.66 11.70
C ASP A 276 21.94 6.72 10.62
N ILE A 277 21.44 7.94 10.80
CA ILE A 277 21.82 9.09 9.98
C ILE A 277 23.33 9.33 10.11
N LEU A 278 23.90 9.29 11.32
CA LEU A 278 25.33 9.48 11.53
C LEU A 278 26.16 8.38 10.83
N ARG A 279 25.75 7.12 10.97
CA ARG A 279 26.37 5.97 10.26
C ARG A 279 26.29 6.10 8.74
N SER A 280 25.22 6.67 8.23
CA SER A 280 24.97 6.82 6.80
C SER A 280 25.69 8.01 6.17
N LYS A 281 26.30 8.91 6.96
CA LYS A 281 26.99 10.11 6.45
C LYS A 281 28.02 9.81 5.37
N TRP A 282 28.86 8.80 5.59
CA TRP A 282 29.88 8.38 4.62
C TRP A 282 29.26 7.81 3.34
N LYS A 283 28.24 6.99 3.48
CA LYS A 283 27.51 6.45 2.31
C LYS A 283 26.89 7.58 1.51
N ARG A 284 26.29 8.58 2.20
CA ARG A 284 25.68 9.76 1.57
C ARG A 284 26.73 10.63 0.87
N ALA A 285 27.89 10.87 1.47
CA ALA A 285 28.97 11.64 0.85
C ALA A 285 29.44 11.00 -0.45
N LEU A 286 29.60 9.67 -0.48
CA LEU A 286 29.98 8.93 -1.69
C LEU A 286 28.94 9.03 -2.81
N THR A 287 27.67 9.37 -2.49
CA THR A 287 26.63 9.50 -3.51
C THR A 287 26.70 10.81 -4.28
N ILE A 288 27.42 11.83 -3.79
CA ILE A 288 27.59 13.12 -4.48
C ILE A 288 28.25 12.91 -5.84
N PHE A 289 29.14 11.93 -5.95
CA PHE A 289 29.86 11.59 -7.18
C PHE A 289 29.12 10.60 -8.11
N LYS A 290 27.96 10.09 -7.69
CA LYS A 290 27.14 9.22 -8.53
C LYS A 290 26.04 10.06 -9.18
N PRO A 291 25.97 10.14 -10.52
CA PRO A 291 24.84 10.79 -11.16
C PRO A 291 23.55 10.08 -10.74
N THR A 292 22.53 10.84 -10.35
CA THR A 292 21.17 10.32 -10.34
C THR A 292 20.78 10.21 -11.80
N MET A 293 20.76 9.01 -12.31
CA MET A 293 20.09 8.79 -13.57
C MET A 293 18.58 8.84 -13.27
N ALA A 294 17.99 10.04 -13.36
CA ALA A 294 16.66 10.11 -13.91
C ALA A 294 16.83 9.56 -15.34
N LYS A 295 16.66 8.26 -15.51
CA LYS A 295 16.46 7.70 -16.84
C LYS A 295 15.15 8.29 -17.29
N ASP A 296 15.21 8.97 -18.41
CA ASP A 296 14.08 9.64 -19.06
C ASP A 296 12.82 8.80 -18.89
N ILE A 297 11.86 9.37 -18.18
CA ILE A 297 10.51 8.81 -17.96
C ILE A 297 9.57 9.32 -19.06
N TRP A 298 10.17 10.00 -20.08
CA TRP A 298 9.46 10.59 -21.22
C TRP A 298 9.87 9.95 -22.54
#